data_6de5e3e6d44ebdd03ba73f492b23aa0f
#
_entry.id   6de5e3e6d44ebdd03ba73f492b23aa0f
#
_cell.length_a   1.000
_cell.length_b   1.000
_cell.length_c   1.000
_cell.angle_alpha   90.00
_cell.angle_beta   90.00
_cell.angle_gamma   90.00
#
_symmetry.space_group_name_H-M   'P 1'
#
loop_
_entity.id
_entity.type
_entity.pdbx_description
1 polymer ?
#
loop_
_entity_poly.entity_id
_entity_poly.type
_entity_poly.pdbx_seq_one_letter_code
_entity_poly.pdbx_strand_id
1 'polypeptide(L)'
;HVRSRRQRQMCIRDRLIANLREMRQAIFTDDCWRSFFIIVIGTFLLLLYRANKLKKSVFVGLVIVLCLVDMWQVNKRYLNDGMFVEKSVRDNPIEMTPTDQQILQTKELDYRVLNLATSTFNENETSYFHKSIGGYHPAKLRRYQEMIETYIAPEMEKLMKSIFEAQGDMTKLNGDSISPVLNMLNTKFFIMPLQGGQTVPLKNPYAFGNAWFVDKVTYVNNANEELEMVGKLNLRAEAVADKKFRDVLGSSCEQDHHAQVTMKTYEPNQLTYEVESAKGGVLVFSENYYPEWTATVDGKEVPVGRVNYILRAIQVKPGKHQVVLSFFPKSVD
;
A
#
# COMPACT_ATOMS: atom_id res chain seq x y z
N HIS A 1 -33.50 19.92 13.49
CA HIS A 1 -33.20 18.57 12.93
C HIS A 1 -31.72 18.12 13.15
N VAL A 2 -30.74 18.99 13.07
CA VAL A 2 -29.30 18.64 13.25
C VAL A 2 -28.95 18.29 14.70
N ARG A 3 -29.52 19.02 15.68
CA ARG A 3 -29.35 18.72 17.13
C ARG A 3 -29.90 17.33 17.50
N SER A 4 -31.03 16.93 16.95
CA SER A 4 -31.66 15.63 17.20
C SER A 4 -30.85 14.45 16.62
N ARG A 5 -30.15 14.62 15.48
CA ARG A 5 -29.24 13.59 14.92
C ARG A 5 -27.98 13.40 15.77
N ARG A 6 -27.33 14.49 16.21
CA ARG A 6 -26.15 14.43 17.10
C ARG A 6 -26.49 13.79 18.44
N GLN A 7 -27.64 14.11 19.01
CA GLN A 7 -28.10 13.56 20.28
C GLN A 7 -28.37 12.04 20.15
N ARG A 8 -28.99 11.58 19.06
CA ARG A 8 -29.18 10.15 18.78
C ARG A 8 -27.84 9.41 18.57
N GLN A 9 -26.91 9.98 17.83
CA GLN A 9 -25.57 9.37 17.63
C GLN A 9 -24.82 9.28 18.98
N MET A 10 -24.90 10.28 19.85
CA MET A 10 -24.31 10.24 21.18
C MET A 10 -24.93 9.13 22.03
N CYS A 11 -26.26 9.02 22.08
CA CYS A 11 -26.96 7.96 22.83
C CYS A 11 -26.63 6.55 22.30
N ILE A 12 -26.49 6.36 20.98
CA ILE A 12 -26.10 5.08 20.39
C ILE A 12 -24.65 4.72 20.79
N ARG A 13 -23.73 5.68 20.72
CA ARG A 13 -22.34 5.49 21.13
C ARG A 13 -22.20 5.16 22.61
N ASP A 14 -22.94 5.87 23.46
CA ASP A 14 -22.90 5.68 24.92
C ASP A 14 -23.48 4.30 25.30
N ARG A 15 -24.55 3.86 24.64
CA ARG A 15 -25.11 2.52 24.80
C ARG A 15 -24.15 1.43 24.32
N LEU A 16 -23.47 1.64 23.20
CA LEU A 16 -22.45 0.72 22.68
C LEU A 16 -21.28 0.60 23.67
N ILE A 17 -20.79 1.71 24.20
CA ILE A 17 -19.71 1.73 25.19
C ILE A 17 -20.15 1.02 26.48
N ALA A 18 -21.39 1.24 26.95
CA ALA A 18 -21.92 0.56 28.12
C ALA A 18 -21.99 -0.96 27.91
N ASN A 19 -22.54 -1.42 26.78
CA ASN A 19 -22.58 -2.84 26.43
C ASN A 19 -21.20 -3.48 26.34
N LEU A 20 -20.23 -2.77 25.72
CA LEU A 20 -18.84 -3.25 25.63
C LEU A 20 -18.18 -3.36 27.02
N ARG A 21 -18.46 -2.45 27.92
CA ARG A 21 -17.96 -2.54 29.31
C ARG A 21 -18.57 -3.72 30.05
N GLU A 22 -19.87 -3.92 29.94
CA GLU A 22 -20.59 -5.03 30.56
C GLU A 22 -20.05 -6.38 30.04
N MET A 23 -19.91 -6.54 28.72
CA MET A 23 -19.31 -7.73 28.12
C MET A 23 -17.87 -7.98 28.58
N ARG A 24 -17.04 -6.94 28.68
CA ARG A 24 -15.66 -7.07 29.19
C ARG A 24 -15.63 -7.45 30.67
N GLN A 25 -16.52 -6.88 31.48
CA GLN A 25 -16.63 -7.23 32.90
C GLN A 25 -17.05 -8.69 33.08
N ALA A 26 -18.02 -9.18 32.29
CA ALA A 26 -18.46 -10.56 32.32
C ALA A 26 -17.30 -11.51 31.99
N ILE A 27 -16.62 -11.27 30.85
CA ILE A 27 -15.46 -12.09 30.42
C ILE A 27 -14.35 -12.08 31.49
N PHE A 28 -14.03 -10.91 32.03
CA PHE A 28 -13.00 -10.77 33.07
C PHE A 28 -13.37 -11.54 34.35
N THR A 29 -14.64 -11.45 34.79
CA THR A 29 -15.13 -12.15 35.96
C THR A 29 -15.04 -13.67 35.77
N ASP A 30 -15.48 -14.17 34.63
CA ASP A 30 -15.39 -15.60 34.29
C ASP A 30 -13.95 -16.09 34.27
N ASP A 31 -13.02 -15.31 33.71
CA ASP A 31 -11.59 -15.62 33.69
C ASP A 31 -10.95 -15.60 35.08
N CYS A 32 -11.37 -14.69 35.95
CA CYS A 32 -10.94 -14.65 37.34
C CYS A 32 -11.38 -15.91 38.08
N TRP A 33 -12.65 -16.31 37.97
CA TRP A 33 -13.14 -17.55 38.60
C TRP A 33 -12.45 -18.79 38.05
N ARG A 34 -12.28 -18.91 36.74
CA ARG A 34 -11.54 -20.01 36.11
C ARG A 34 -10.13 -20.09 36.65
N SER A 35 -9.38 -19.00 36.68
CA SER A 35 -8.00 -18.96 37.16
C SER A 35 -7.92 -19.31 38.65
N PHE A 36 -8.87 -18.83 39.45
CA PHE A 36 -8.97 -19.15 40.86
C PHE A 36 -9.12 -20.70 41.07
N PHE A 37 -10.06 -21.34 40.38
CA PHE A 37 -10.26 -22.79 40.54
C PHE A 37 -9.06 -23.59 40.05
N ILE A 38 -8.41 -23.18 38.95
CA ILE A 38 -7.21 -23.86 38.45
C ILE A 38 -6.07 -23.77 39.47
N ILE A 39 -5.86 -22.60 40.11
CA ILE A 39 -4.85 -22.40 41.14
C ILE A 39 -5.17 -23.24 42.37
N VAL A 40 -6.41 -23.27 42.81
CA VAL A 40 -6.85 -24.07 43.96
C VAL A 40 -6.62 -25.56 43.69
N ILE A 41 -7.05 -26.06 42.52
CA ILE A 41 -6.86 -27.47 42.16
C ILE A 41 -5.36 -27.82 42.05
N GLY A 42 -4.58 -26.99 41.38
CA GLY A 42 -3.14 -27.17 41.23
C GLY A 42 -2.42 -27.19 42.59
N THR A 43 -2.78 -26.26 43.46
CA THR A 43 -2.24 -26.21 44.84
C THR A 43 -2.61 -27.49 45.65
N PHE A 44 -3.86 -27.92 45.54
CA PHE A 44 -4.33 -29.14 46.19
C PHE A 44 -3.58 -30.37 45.70
N LEU A 45 -3.39 -30.55 44.40
CA LEU A 45 -2.60 -31.61 43.80
C LEU A 45 -1.14 -31.60 44.30
N LEU A 46 -0.55 -30.42 44.42
CA LEU A 46 0.81 -30.23 44.93
C LEU A 46 0.92 -30.62 46.41
N LEU A 47 -0.06 -30.27 47.24
CA LEU A 47 -0.12 -30.66 48.65
C LEU A 47 -0.28 -32.17 48.82
N LEU A 48 -1.12 -32.83 48.02
CA LEU A 48 -1.27 -34.28 48.02
C LEU A 48 0.02 -35.00 47.61
N TYR A 49 0.72 -34.46 46.61
CA TYR A 49 2.02 -34.98 46.21
C TYR A 49 3.07 -34.83 47.32
N ARG A 50 3.15 -33.65 47.95
CA ARG A 50 4.06 -33.40 49.08
C ARG A 50 3.75 -34.30 50.29
N ALA A 51 2.47 -34.62 50.51
CA ALA A 51 2.04 -35.53 51.57
C ALA A 51 2.26 -37.02 51.23
N ASN A 52 2.97 -37.34 50.13
CA ASN A 52 3.21 -38.69 49.61
C ASN A 52 1.93 -39.52 49.34
N LYS A 53 0.78 -38.86 49.15
CA LYS A 53 -0.49 -39.51 48.81
C LYS A 53 -0.68 -39.73 47.31
N LEU A 54 0.14 -39.10 46.47
CA LEU A 54 0.10 -39.23 45.01
C LEU A 54 1.46 -39.70 44.49
N LYS A 55 1.44 -40.69 43.57
CA LYS A 55 2.65 -41.15 42.86
C LYS A 55 3.04 -40.04 41.87
N LYS A 56 4.36 -39.84 41.64
CA LYS A 56 4.90 -38.82 40.75
C LYS A 56 4.27 -38.82 39.35
N SER A 57 4.11 -39.98 38.72
CA SER A 57 3.52 -40.12 37.39
C SER A 57 2.05 -39.68 37.35
N VAL A 58 1.28 -40.00 38.41
CA VAL A 58 -0.14 -39.56 38.51
C VAL A 58 -0.23 -38.06 38.72
N PHE A 59 0.61 -37.48 39.56
CA PHE A 59 0.67 -36.03 39.77
C PHE A 59 0.97 -35.29 38.45
N VAL A 60 2.01 -35.71 37.71
CA VAL A 60 2.37 -35.09 36.42
C VAL A 60 1.24 -35.23 35.42
N GLY A 61 0.60 -36.39 35.33
CA GLY A 61 -0.54 -36.60 34.43
C GLY A 61 -1.72 -35.68 34.75
N LEU A 62 -2.06 -35.51 36.03
CA LEU A 62 -3.15 -34.60 36.43
C LEU A 62 -2.84 -33.13 36.16
N VAL A 63 -1.59 -32.69 36.34
CA VAL A 63 -1.15 -31.35 36.02
C VAL A 63 -1.23 -31.11 34.51
N ILE A 64 -0.80 -32.05 33.68
CA ILE A 64 -0.91 -31.98 32.22
C ILE A 64 -2.38 -31.82 31.79
N VAL A 65 -3.27 -32.67 32.36
CA VAL A 65 -4.72 -32.57 32.06
C VAL A 65 -5.27 -31.21 32.45
N LEU A 66 -4.91 -30.71 33.63
CA LEU A 66 -5.35 -29.37 34.09
C LEU A 66 -4.92 -28.26 33.14
N CYS A 67 -3.66 -28.27 32.68
CA CYS A 67 -3.14 -27.32 31.70
C CYS A 67 -3.85 -27.47 30.35
N LEU A 68 -4.11 -28.69 29.88
CA LEU A 68 -4.81 -28.91 28.63
C LEU A 68 -6.25 -28.37 28.67
N VAL A 69 -6.96 -28.58 29.79
CA VAL A 69 -8.33 -28.05 29.95
C VAL A 69 -8.34 -26.52 29.96
N ASP A 70 -7.39 -25.91 30.67
CA ASP A 70 -7.27 -24.43 30.67
C ASP A 70 -7.00 -23.87 29.28
N MET A 71 -5.99 -24.39 28.63
CA MET A 71 -5.62 -23.94 27.29
C MET A 71 -6.74 -24.19 26.25
N TRP A 72 -7.44 -25.32 26.35
CA TRP A 72 -8.55 -25.65 25.47
C TRP A 72 -9.67 -24.59 25.55
N GLN A 73 -10.07 -24.21 26.77
CA GLN A 73 -11.12 -23.23 26.98
C GLN A 73 -10.72 -21.85 26.42
N VAL A 74 -9.47 -21.42 26.63
CA VAL A 74 -8.96 -20.16 26.10
C VAL A 74 -8.89 -20.21 24.57
N ASN A 75 -8.33 -21.27 24.02
CA ASN A 75 -8.15 -21.42 22.57
C ASN A 75 -9.48 -21.43 21.82
N LYS A 76 -10.53 -22.05 22.37
CA LYS A 76 -11.87 -22.04 21.75
C LYS A 76 -12.50 -20.66 21.59
N ARG A 77 -12.04 -19.64 22.32
CA ARG A 77 -12.48 -18.25 22.09
C ARG A 77 -11.95 -17.69 20.80
N TYR A 78 -10.71 -18.08 20.44
CA TYR A 78 -10.01 -17.55 19.26
C TYR A 78 -10.11 -18.47 18.05
N LEU A 79 -10.23 -19.77 18.28
CA LEU A 79 -10.38 -20.78 17.24
C LEU A 79 -11.61 -21.63 17.54
N ASN A 80 -12.75 -21.19 17.04
CA ASN A 80 -14.05 -21.86 17.21
C ASN A 80 -14.60 -22.31 15.85
N ASP A 81 -15.65 -23.10 15.89
CA ASP A 81 -16.22 -23.72 14.69
C ASP A 81 -16.76 -22.69 13.67
N GLY A 82 -17.15 -21.49 14.14
CA GLY A 82 -17.58 -20.39 13.27
C GLY A 82 -16.44 -19.70 12.51
N MET A 83 -15.17 -20.02 12.82
CA MET A 83 -14.01 -19.48 12.07
C MET A 83 -13.57 -20.41 10.93
N PHE A 84 -14.12 -21.62 10.85
CA PHE A 84 -13.86 -22.52 9.73
C PHE A 84 -14.80 -22.16 8.57
N VAL A 85 -14.21 -21.92 7.42
CA VAL A 85 -14.92 -21.63 6.17
C VAL A 85 -14.82 -22.84 5.22
N GLU A 86 -15.71 -22.93 4.26
CA GLU A 86 -15.62 -23.92 3.22
C GLU A 86 -14.33 -23.79 2.40
N LYS A 87 -13.86 -24.90 1.86
CA LYS A 87 -12.63 -24.94 1.06
C LYS A 87 -12.68 -23.97 -0.13
N SER A 88 -13.83 -23.84 -0.78
CA SER A 88 -14.06 -22.92 -1.89
C SER A 88 -13.79 -21.46 -1.51
N VAL A 89 -14.23 -21.03 -0.33
CA VAL A 89 -13.99 -19.67 0.21
C VAL A 89 -12.53 -19.47 0.60
N ARG A 90 -11.89 -20.52 1.12
CA ARG A 90 -10.45 -20.46 1.43
C ARG A 90 -9.59 -20.33 0.18
N ASP A 91 -9.93 -21.11 -0.87
CA ASP A 91 -9.15 -21.17 -2.11
C ASP A 91 -9.39 -19.91 -2.99
N ASN A 92 -10.55 -19.25 -2.85
CA ASN A 92 -10.89 -17.99 -3.50
C ASN A 92 -11.39 -16.96 -2.47
N PRO A 93 -10.50 -16.40 -1.65
CA PRO A 93 -10.89 -15.53 -0.53
C PRO A 93 -11.43 -14.17 -0.96
N ILE A 94 -11.14 -13.74 -2.20
CA ILE A 94 -11.54 -12.45 -2.74
C ILE A 94 -12.22 -12.67 -4.10
N GLU A 95 -13.47 -12.25 -4.20
CA GLU A 95 -14.22 -12.33 -5.44
C GLU A 95 -13.94 -11.10 -6.32
N MET A 96 -13.71 -11.35 -7.61
CA MET A 96 -13.51 -10.29 -8.60
C MET A 96 -14.80 -9.53 -8.84
N THR A 97 -14.78 -8.23 -8.64
CA THR A 97 -15.93 -7.36 -8.91
C THR A 97 -16.08 -7.06 -10.41
N PRO A 98 -17.29 -6.64 -10.88
CA PRO A 98 -17.46 -6.16 -12.25
C PRO A 98 -16.53 -4.97 -12.59
N THR A 99 -16.19 -4.15 -11.61
CA THR A 99 -15.24 -3.04 -11.74
C THR A 99 -13.83 -3.54 -12.03
N ASP A 100 -13.37 -4.56 -11.30
CA ASP A 100 -12.05 -5.19 -11.54
C ASP A 100 -11.99 -5.81 -12.93
N GLN A 101 -13.07 -6.50 -13.36
CA GLN A 101 -13.15 -7.07 -14.69
C GLN A 101 -13.02 -6.03 -15.80
N GLN A 102 -13.65 -4.86 -15.63
CA GLN A 102 -13.53 -3.76 -16.59
C GLN A 102 -12.11 -3.19 -16.65
N ILE A 103 -11.46 -3.00 -15.50
CA ILE A 103 -10.09 -2.50 -15.44
C ILE A 103 -9.12 -3.48 -16.10
N LEU A 104 -9.26 -4.78 -15.85
CA LEU A 104 -8.40 -5.83 -16.40
C LEU A 104 -8.54 -6.02 -17.92
N GLN A 105 -9.59 -5.47 -18.57
CA GLN A 105 -9.70 -5.45 -20.04
C GLN A 105 -8.69 -4.50 -20.69
N THR A 106 -8.01 -3.64 -19.92
CA THR A 106 -6.99 -2.73 -20.44
C THR A 106 -5.80 -3.51 -20.98
N LYS A 107 -5.28 -3.10 -22.15
CA LYS A 107 -4.13 -3.73 -22.82
C LYS A 107 -2.78 -3.16 -22.37
N GLU A 108 -2.79 -2.19 -21.48
CA GLU A 108 -1.55 -1.58 -20.97
C GLU A 108 -0.82 -2.60 -20.06
N LEU A 109 0.50 -2.72 -20.24
CA LEU A 109 1.30 -3.72 -19.52
C LEU A 109 1.43 -3.42 -18.03
N ASP A 110 1.49 -2.14 -17.69
CA ASP A 110 1.67 -1.70 -16.31
C ASP A 110 0.97 -0.37 -16.03
N TYR A 111 0.19 -0.35 -14.97
CA TYR A 111 -0.51 0.82 -14.43
C TYR A 111 -0.88 0.58 -12.97
N ARG A 112 -1.21 1.65 -12.26
CA ARG A 112 -1.69 1.55 -10.88
C ARG A 112 -3.15 1.95 -10.76
N VAL A 113 -3.78 1.36 -9.75
CA VAL A 113 -5.18 1.60 -9.41
C VAL A 113 -5.25 2.21 -8.02
N LEU A 114 -6.08 3.24 -7.86
CA LEU A 114 -6.41 3.83 -6.57
C LEU A 114 -7.86 3.50 -6.22
N ASN A 115 -8.07 2.72 -5.18
CA ASN A 115 -9.40 2.41 -4.68
C ASN A 115 -9.84 3.43 -3.64
N LEU A 116 -10.84 4.24 -4.00
CA LEU A 116 -11.44 5.27 -3.15
C LEU A 116 -12.74 4.77 -2.46
N ALA A 117 -13.15 3.53 -2.76
CA ALA A 117 -14.34 2.93 -2.16
C ALA A 117 -14.05 2.23 -0.82
N THR A 118 -12.78 2.00 -0.52
CA THR A 118 -12.31 1.28 0.67
C THR A 118 -11.33 2.13 1.49
N SER A 119 -10.86 1.58 2.60
CA SER A 119 -9.77 2.20 3.37
C SER A 119 -8.43 1.93 2.67
N THR A 120 -8.09 2.71 1.67
CA THR A 120 -6.99 2.54 0.71
C THR A 120 -5.67 2.00 1.30
N PHE A 121 -5.30 2.42 2.51
CA PHE A 121 -4.02 2.02 3.15
C PHE A 121 -4.17 0.94 4.23
N ASN A 122 -5.39 0.43 4.46
CA ASN A 122 -5.71 -0.58 5.48
C ASN A 122 -6.41 -1.81 4.91
N GLU A 123 -6.37 -2.02 3.59
CA GLU A 123 -6.96 -3.14 2.90
C GLU A 123 -5.95 -3.79 1.94
N ASN A 124 -6.21 -5.02 1.51
CA ASN A 124 -5.35 -5.78 0.59
C ASN A 124 -6.12 -6.33 -0.63
N GLU A 125 -7.43 -6.18 -0.66
CA GLU A 125 -8.30 -6.74 -1.70
C GLU A 125 -7.98 -6.16 -3.08
N THR A 126 -7.77 -4.84 -3.16
CA THR A 126 -7.39 -4.17 -4.41
C THR A 126 -6.06 -4.73 -4.97
N SER A 127 -5.11 -5.04 -4.09
CA SER A 127 -3.80 -5.57 -4.49
C SER A 127 -3.84 -7.00 -5.00
N TYR A 128 -4.95 -7.70 -4.80
CA TYR A 128 -5.13 -9.06 -5.30
C TYR A 128 -5.27 -9.10 -6.83
N PHE A 129 -5.94 -8.11 -7.41
CA PHE A 129 -6.17 -8.03 -8.86
C PHE A 129 -5.37 -6.93 -9.55
N HIS A 130 -4.94 -5.89 -8.83
CA HIS A 130 -4.32 -4.68 -9.40
C HIS A 130 -3.07 -4.26 -8.63
N LYS A 131 -2.20 -3.52 -9.30
CA LYS A 131 -1.14 -2.77 -8.63
C LYS A 131 -1.75 -1.57 -7.92
N SER A 132 -1.97 -1.69 -6.63
CA SER A 132 -2.59 -0.64 -5.82
C SER A 132 -1.60 0.46 -5.44
N ILE A 133 -2.06 1.71 -5.43
CA ILE A 133 -1.37 2.83 -4.78
C ILE A 133 -1.34 2.64 -3.26
N GLY A 134 -2.37 1.97 -2.71
CA GLY A 134 -2.54 1.71 -1.30
C GLY A 134 -2.05 0.33 -0.86
N GLY A 135 -2.80 -0.26 0.06
CA GLY A 135 -2.55 -1.56 0.64
C GLY A 135 -1.97 -1.49 2.05
N TYR A 136 -2.31 -2.48 2.87
CA TYR A 136 -1.74 -2.65 4.19
C TYR A 136 -0.44 -3.45 4.10
N HIS A 137 0.67 -2.84 4.51
CA HIS A 137 1.96 -3.51 4.57
C HIS A 137 2.75 -3.05 5.80
N PRO A 138 3.17 -3.95 6.70
CA PRO A 138 3.89 -3.59 7.93
C PRO A 138 5.31 -3.06 7.67
N ALA A 139 5.94 -3.47 6.57
CA ALA A 139 7.28 -3.04 6.16
C ALA A 139 7.24 -1.98 5.03
N LYS A 140 6.31 -1.04 5.09
CA LYS A 140 6.19 0.05 4.13
C LYS A 140 7.45 0.92 4.13
N LEU A 141 7.94 1.29 2.95
CA LEU A 141 9.08 2.21 2.83
C LEU A 141 8.74 3.55 3.50
N ARG A 142 9.62 4.03 4.38
CA ARG A 142 9.41 5.27 5.13
C ARG A 142 9.13 6.47 4.21
N ARG A 143 9.90 6.63 3.12
CA ARG A 143 9.69 7.71 2.15
C ARG A 143 8.33 7.63 1.46
N TYR A 144 7.85 6.41 1.21
CA TYR A 144 6.51 6.24 0.64
C TYR A 144 5.42 6.61 1.65
N GLN A 145 5.62 6.29 2.94
CA GLN A 145 4.71 6.72 4.00
C GLN A 145 4.68 8.26 4.13
N GLU A 146 5.83 8.91 4.08
CA GLU A 146 5.93 10.37 4.10
C GLU A 146 5.24 11.01 2.87
N MET A 147 5.33 10.38 1.68
CA MET A 147 4.55 10.80 0.49
C MET A 147 3.04 10.60 0.67
N ILE A 148 2.62 9.51 1.32
CA ILE A 148 1.19 9.29 1.62
C ILE A 148 0.67 10.43 2.49
N GLU A 149 1.35 10.74 3.58
CA GLU A 149 0.92 11.74 4.57
C GLU A 149 0.95 13.17 4.01
N THR A 150 1.98 13.49 3.21
CA THR A 150 2.19 14.86 2.73
C THR A 150 1.38 15.18 1.48
N TYR A 151 1.24 14.22 0.55
CA TYR A 151 0.66 14.48 -0.77
C TYR A 151 -0.46 13.53 -1.15
N ILE A 152 -0.28 12.20 -1.05
CA ILE A 152 -1.24 11.27 -1.63
C ILE A 152 -2.60 11.36 -0.91
N ALA A 153 -2.63 11.39 0.42
CA ALA A 153 -3.88 11.48 1.17
C ALA A 153 -4.61 12.83 0.94
N PRO A 154 -3.95 14.00 0.99
CA PRO A 154 -4.57 15.27 0.60
C PRO A 154 -5.05 15.31 -0.86
N GLU A 155 -4.28 14.73 -1.81
CA GLU A 155 -4.71 14.64 -3.22
C GLU A 155 -5.95 13.76 -3.37
N MET A 156 -6.05 12.64 -2.63
CA MET A 156 -7.23 11.77 -2.64
C MET A 156 -8.49 12.52 -2.19
N GLU A 157 -8.40 13.30 -1.11
CA GLU A 157 -9.54 14.10 -0.63
C GLU A 157 -9.97 15.16 -1.67
N LYS A 158 -8.99 15.88 -2.22
CA LYS A 158 -9.23 16.91 -3.25
C LYS A 158 -9.81 16.28 -4.52
N LEU A 159 -9.25 15.16 -4.97
CA LEU A 159 -9.69 14.42 -6.14
C LEU A 159 -11.12 13.92 -5.98
N MET A 160 -11.45 13.28 -4.85
CA MET A 160 -12.80 12.77 -4.58
C MET A 160 -13.83 13.89 -4.62
N LYS A 161 -13.53 15.04 -4.00
CA LYS A 161 -14.40 16.21 -4.04
C LYS A 161 -14.58 16.72 -5.47
N SER A 162 -13.50 16.88 -6.24
CA SER A 162 -13.53 17.38 -7.60
C SER A 162 -14.27 16.44 -8.55
N ILE A 163 -14.08 15.11 -8.42
CA ILE A 163 -14.84 14.12 -9.20
C ILE A 163 -16.34 14.22 -8.92
N PHE A 164 -16.71 14.38 -7.65
CA PHE A 164 -18.11 14.55 -7.25
C PHE A 164 -18.73 15.81 -7.84
N GLU A 165 -18.03 16.94 -7.76
CA GLU A 165 -18.47 18.24 -8.34
C GLU A 165 -18.57 18.16 -9.87
N ALA A 166 -17.68 17.42 -10.54
CA ALA A 166 -17.70 17.20 -12.00
C ALA A 166 -18.67 16.08 -12.43
N GLN A 167 -19.42 15.47 -11.51
CA GLN A 167 -20.35 14.36 -11.78
C GLN A 167 -19.67 13.16 -12.47
N GLY A 168 -18.42 12.89 -12.12
CA GLY A 168 -17.63 11.78 -12.68
C GLY A 168 -16.95 12.08 -14.02
N ASP A 169 -17.12 13.26 -14.60
CA ASP A 169 -16.49 13.63 -15.86
C ASP A 169 -15.05 14.12 -15.63
N MET A 170 -14.10 13.21 -15.83
CA MET A 170 -12.68 13.49 -15.66
C MET A 170 -12.12 14.55 -16.63
N THR A 171 -12.79 14.78 -17.77
CA THR A 171 -12.33 15.77 -18.76
C THR A 171 -12.54 17.21 -18.32
N LYS A 172 -13.45 17.44 -17.36
CA LYS A 172 -13.69 18.74 -16.75
C LYS A 172 -12.71 19.12 -15.65
N LEU A 173 -11.85 18.19 -15.25
CA LEU A 173 -10.89 18.39 -14.18
C LEU A 173 -9.55 18.89 -14.75
N ASN A 174 -8.85 19.69 -13.98
CA ASN A 174 -7.44 19.96 -14.22
C ASN A 174 -6.62 18.96 -13.39
N GLY A 175 -6.48 17.73 -13.91
CA GLY A 175 -5.86 16.63 -13.19
C GLY A 175 -4.39 16.88 -12.82
N ASP A 176 -3.64 17.63 -13.65
CA ASP A 176 -2.25 17.98 -13.34
C ASP A 176 -2.12 18.90 -12.11
N SER A 177 -3.17 19.68 -11.79
CA SER A 177 -3.22 20.54 -10.60
C SER A 177 -3.90 19.87 -9.39
N ILE A 178 -4.76 18.89 -9.64
CA ILE A 178 -5.53 18.23 -8.57
C ILE A 178 -4.74 17.11 -7.92
N SER A 179 -4.06 16.28 -8.74
CA SER A 179 -3.43 15.06 -8.31
C SER A 179 -2.08 14.78 -8.99
N PRO A 180 -1.12 15.73 -8.96
CA PRO A 180 0.16 15.59 -9.65
C PRO A 180 0.99 14.38 -9.16
N VAL A 181 0.95 14.08 -7.87
CA VAL A 181 1.69 12.94 -7.31
C VAL A 181 1.05 11.61 -7.70
N LEU A 182 -0.28 11.51 -7.70
CA LEU A 182 -0.97 10.32 -8.20
C LEU A 182 -0.71 10.12 -9.70
N ASN A 183 -0.63 11.20 -10.48
CA ASN A 183 -0.33 11.13 -11.91
C ASN A 183 1.10 10.64 -12.18
N MET A 184 2.10 11.13 -11.42
CA MET A 184 3.48 10.66 -11.56
C MET A 184 3.67 9.20 -11.11
N LEU A 185 2.79 8.68 -10.25
CA LEU A 185 2.75 7.28 -9.86
C LEU A 185 2.03 6.39 -10.87
N ASN A 186 1.69 6.90 -12.06
CA ASN A 186 0.96 6.20 -13.11
C ASN A 186 -0.39 5.61 -12.62
N THR A 187 -1.12 6.38 -11.81
CA THR A 187 -2.45 5.99 -11.36
C THR A 187 -3.43 6.14 -12.52
N LYS A 188 -3.72 5.03 -13.19
CA LYS A 188 -4.51 5.02 -14.44
C LYS A 188 -6.00 4.91 -14.20
N PHE A 189 -6.41 4.27 -13.10
CA PHE A 189 -7.80 4.07 -12.76
C PHE A 189 -8.07 4.44 -11.30
N PHE A 190 -9.23 5.04 -11.09
CA PHE A 190 -9.82 5.26 -9.78
C PHE A 190 -11.04 4.36 -9.63
N ILE A 191 -11.13 3.59 -8.56
CA ILE A 191 -12.35 2.84 -8.20
C ILE A 191 -13.18 3.73 -7.29
N MET A 192 -14.33 4.17 -7.79
CA MET A 192 -15.22 5.10 -7.08
C MET A 192 -16.39 4.36 -6.45
N PRO A 193 -16.79 4.72 -5.21
CA PRO A 193 -17.98 4.17 -4.60
C PRO A 193 -19.25 4.75 -5.25
N LEU A 194 -20.24 3.89 -5.44
CA LEU A 194 -21.61 4.25 -5.82
C LEU A 194 -22.58 3.95 -4.67
N GLN A 195 -23.83 4.41 -4.83
CA GLN A 195 -24.88 4.08 -3.88
C GLN A 195 -25.13 2.56 -3.89
N GLY A 196 -25.47 1.99 -2.73
CA GLY A 196 -25.74 0.55 -2.61
C GLY A 196 -24.51 -0.35 -2.55
N GLY A 197 -23.30 0.20 -2.30
CA GLY A 197 -22.06 -0.58 -2.15
C GLY A 197 -21.43 -1.04 -3.48
N GLN A 198 -21.97 -0.59 -4.61
CA GLN A 198 -21.37 -0.82 -5.91
C GLN A 198 -20.18 0.11 -6.15
N THR A 199 -19.35 -0.26 -7.12
CA THR A 199 -18.20 0.56 -7.53
C THR A 199 -18.18 0.75 -9.04
N VAL A 200 -17.48 1.79 -9.50
CA VAL A 200 -17.27 2.07 -10.93
C VAL A 200 -15.82 2.49 -11.17
N PRO A 201 -15.18 2.03 -12.26
CA PRO A 201 -13.86 2.47 -12.62
C PRO A 201 -13.93 3.79 -13.39
N LEU A 202 -13.12 4.77 -12.97
CA LEU A 202 -12.89 5.99 -13.72
C LEU A 202 -11.45 5.99 -14.27
N LYS A 203 -11.30 6.17 -15.58
CA LYS A 203 -10.00 6.28 -16.22
C LYS A 203 -9.41 7.67 -15.97
N ASN A 204 -8.16 7.71 -15.53
CA ASN A 204 -7.38 8.94 -15.37
C ASN A 204 -6.63 9.28 -16.68
N PRO A 205 -7.01 10.31 -17.41
CA PRO A 205 -6.31 10.74 -18.63
C PRO A 205 -4.99 11.48 -18.35
N TYR A 206 -4.74 11.86 -17.09
CA TYR A 206 -3.60 12.68 -16.68
C TYR A 206 -2.41 11.88 -16.16
N ALA A 207 -2.52 10.56 -16.04
CA ALA A 207 -1.40 9.70 -15.62
C ALA A 207 -0.19 9.91 -16.56
N PHE A 208 1.03 10.02 -15.99
CA PHE A 208 2.24 10.29 -16.79
C PHE A 208 2.73 9.09 -17.60
N GLY A 209 2.20 7.89 -17.33
CA GLY A 209 2.65 6.64 -17.92
C GLY A 209 3.77 5.98 -17.11
N ASN A 210 4.39 4.97 -17.71
CA ASN A 210 5.41 4.15 -17.04
C ASN A 210 6.74 4.88 -16.88
N ALA A 211 7.08 5.76 -17.83
CA ALA A 211 8.25 6.61 -17.77
C ALA A 211 8.08 7.83 -18.68
N TRP A 212 8.75 8.93 -18.34
CA TRP A 212 8.73 10.18 -19.11
C TRP A 212 10.02 10.97 -18.95
N PHE A 213 10.34 11.82 -19.91
CA PHE A 213 11.45 12.76 -19.82
C PHE A 213 11.06 14.02 -19.06
N VAL A 214 12.00 14.54 -18.28
CA VAL A 214 11.89 15.86 -17.64
C VAL A 214 12.91 16.83 -18.22
N ASP A 215 12.52 18.10 -18.27
CA ASP A 215 13.33 19.19 -18.87
C ASP A 215 14.38 19.71 -17.90
N LYS A 216 14.06 19.63 -16.60
CA LYS A 216 14.90 20.20 -15.55
C LYS A 216 14.91 19.34 -14.29
N VAL A 217 16.10 19.19 -13.71
CA VAL A 217 16.26 18.59 -12.38
C VAL A 217 16.75 19.67 -11.42
N THR A 218 15.97 19.93 -10.38
CA THR A 218 16.32 20.84 -9.28
C THR A 218 17.01 20.05 -8.19
N TYR A 219 18.22 20.48 -7.78
CA TYR A 219 18.99 19.79 -6.75
C TYR A 219 18.88 20.47 -5.41
N VAL A 220 18.64 19.68 -4.38
CA VAL A 220 18.47 20.12 -2.98
C VAL A 220 19.44 19.42 -2.05
N ASN A 221 19.58 19.95 -0.83
CA ASN A 221 20.65 19.49 0.09
C ASN A 221 20.22 18.34 1.00
N ASN A 222 18.92 18.16 1.22
CA ASN A 222 18.40 17.18 2.16
C ASN A 222 17.00 16.67 1.77
N ALA A 223 16.57 15.62 2.46
CA ALA A 223 15.30 14.95 2.19
C ALA A 223 14.07 15.83 2.44
N ASN A 224 14.12 16.75 3.41
CA ASN A 224 12.98 17.62 3.71
C ASN A 224 12.77 18.63 2.58
N GLU A 225 13.87 19.24 2.09
CA GLU A 225 13.81 20.11 0.92
C GLU A 225 13.34 19.35 -0.34
N GLU A 226 13.80 18.09 -0.51
CA GLU A 226 13.36 17.23 -1.62
C GLU A 226 11.84 17.00 -1.56
N LEU A 227 11.30 16.63 -0.38
CA LEU A 227 9.88 16.42 -0.19
C LEU A 227 9.07 17.70 -0.43
N GLU A 228 9.49 18.83 0.12
CA GLU A 228 8.81 20.12 -0.04
C GLU A 228 8.77 20.58 -1.50
N MET A 229 9.86 20.37 -2.26
CA MET A 229 9.94 20.76 -3.65
C MET A 229 9.03 19.95 -4.57
N VAL A 230 8.71 18.69 -4.24
CA VAL A 230 7.73 17.88 -4.98
C VAL A 230 6.38 18.61 -5.13
N GLY A 231 5.92 19.29 -4.09
CA GLY A 231 4.66 20.03 -4.13
C GLY A 231 4.71 21.39 -4.85
N LYS A 232 5.92 21.85 -5.27
CA LYS A 232 6.11 23.16 -5.90
C LYS A 232 6.40 23.08 -7.40
N LEU A 233 6.82 21.90 -7.88
CA LEU A 233 7.24 21.69 -9.27
C LEU A 233 6.09 21.22 -10.16
N ASN A 234 6.21 21.51 -11.45
CA ASN A 234 5.44 20.80 -12.46
C ASN A 234 6.09 19.43 -12.72
N LEU A 235 5.62 18.40 -12.03
CA LEU A 235 6.22 17.05 -12.04
C LEU A 235 6.20 16.37 -13.42
N ARG A 236 5.42 16.89 -14.38
CA ARG A 236 5.43 16.42 -15.76
C ARG A 236 6.66 16.90 -16.53
N ALA A 237 7.17 18.08 -16.20
CA ALA A 237 8.30 18.71 -16.89
C ALA A 237 9.56 18.84 -15.99
N GLU A 238 9.39 18.82 -14.70
CA GLU A 238 10.46 19.06 -13.75
C GLU A 238 10.56 17.91 -12.72
N ALA A 239 11.78 17.69 -12.25
CA ALA A 239 12.05 16.76 -11.15
C ALA A 239 12.91 17.41 -10.07
N VAL A 240 12.85 16.91 -8.86
CA VAL A 240 13.75 17.27 -7.76
C VAL A 240 14.59 16.07 -7.36
N ALA A 241 15.86 16.29 -7.04
CA ALA A 241 16.78 15.27 -6.56
C ALA A 241 17.69 15.79 -5.45
N ASP A 242 18.14 14.90 -4.59
CA ASP A 242 19.24 15.18 -3.67
C ASP A 242 20.53 15.44 -4.49
N LYS A 243 21.30 16.46 -4.09
CA LYS A 243 22.56 16.87 -4.76
C LYS A 243 23.56 15.73 -4.97
N LYS A 244 23.50 14.66 -4.18
CA LYS A 244 24.36 13.48 -4.36
C LYS A 244 24.14 12.75 -5.68
N PHE A 245 22.97 12.95 -6.33
CA PHE A 245 22.65 12.37 -7.62
C PHE A 245 22.98 13.29 -8.81
N ARG A 246 23.61 14.45 -8.57
CA ARG A 246 23.93 15.42 -9.62
C ARG A 246 24.85 14.82 -10.71
N ASP A 247 25.87 14.09 -10.29
CA ASP A 247 26.82 13.47 -11.23
C ASP A 247 26.19 12.31 -12.02
N VAL A 248 25.10 11.73 -11.49
CA VAL A 248 24.34 10.65 -12.11
C VAL A 248 23.33 11.15 -13.14
N LEU A 249 22.62 12.23 -12.80
CA LEU A 249 21.46 12.71 -13.57
C LEU A 249 21.75 13.95 -14.44
N GLY A 250 22.90 14.63 -14.23
CA GLY A 250 23.21 15.88 -14.94
C GLY A 250 22.33 17.06 -14.50
N SER A 251 22.42 18.20 -15.16
CA SER A 251 21.84 19.44 -14.66
C SER A 251 20.55 19.92 -15.35
N SER A 252 20.40 19.69 -16.62
CA SER A 252 19.18 20.01 -17.39
C SER A 252 19.31 19.50 -18.83
N CYS A 253 18.19 19.27 -19.47
CA CYS A 253 18.11 19.02 -20.90
C CYS A 253 17.11 19.97 -21.53
N GLU A 254 17.31 20.27 -22.80
CA GLU A 254 16.29 20.97 -23.56
C GLU A 254 15.07 20.07 -23.73
N GLN A 255 13.89 20.66 -23.62
CA GLN A 255 12.63 19.97 -23.75
C GLN A 255 12.51 19.29 -25.15
N ASP A 256 12.18 18.01 -25.14
CA ASP A 256 11.83 17.25 -26.34
C ASP A 256 10.36 16.81 -26.28
N HIS A 257 9.49 17.63 -26.87
CA HIS A 257 8.04 17.36 -26.92
C HIS A 257 7.66 16.13 -27.75
N HIS A 258 8.60 15.59 -28.54
CA HIS A 258 8.38 14.44 -29.42
C HIS A 258 9.01 13.16 -28.85
N ALA A 259 9.61 13.24 -27.67
CA ALA A 259 10.17 12.07 -27.02
C ALA A 259 9.09 11.00 -26.79
N GLN A 260 9.42 9.76 -27.12
CA GLN A 260 8.52 8.62 -26.95
C GLN A 260 9.16 7.60 -26.03
N VAL A 261 8.36 7.09 -25.10
CA VAL A 261 8.75 6.01 -24.20
C VAL A 261 7.69 4.92 -24.26
N THR A 262 8.08 3.71 -24.59
CA THR A 262 7.18 2.57 -24.68
C THR A 262 7.72 1.43 -23.84
N MET A 263 6.95 0.98 -22.85
CA MET A 263 7.25 -0.24 -22.11
C MET A 263 7.00 -1.46 -22.99
N LYS A 264 7.97 -2.35 -23.11
CA LYS A 264 7.89 -3.58 -23.93
C LYS A 264 7.60 -4.81 -23.11
N THR A 265 8.24 -4.94 -21.96
CA THR A 265 8.01 -6.05 -21.03
C THR A 265 7.94 -5.54 -19.61
N TYR A 266 7.09 -6.18 -18.83
CA TYR A 266 6.99 -6.00 -17.39
C TYR A 266 7.09 -7.37 -16.72
N GLU A 267 8.20 -7.60 -16.05
CA GLU A 267 8.43 -8.77 -15.21
C GLU A 267 8.80 -8.31 -13.79
N PRO A 268 8.63 -9.14 -12.76
CA PRO A 268 8.87 -8.72 -11.38
C PRO A 268 10.28 -8.15 -11.13
N ASN A 269 11.28 -8.70 -11.80
CA ASN A 269 12.69 -8.33 -11.64
C ASN A 269 13.31 -7.71 -12.89
N GLN A 270 12.54 -7.49 -13.96
CA GLN A 270 13.06 -6.91 -15.20
C GLN A 270 12.00 -6.09 -15.92
N LEU A 271 12.34 -4.85 -16.26
CA LEU A 271 11.49 -3.93 -17.01
C LEU A 271 12.25 -3.49 -18.27
N THR A 272 11.62 -3.60 -19.44
CA THR A 272 12.23 -3.20 -20.70
C THR A 272 11.44 -2.08 -21.35
N TYR A 273 12.14 -1.05 -21.80
CA TYR A 273 11.59 0.10 -22.48
C TYR A 273 12.30 0.34 -23.80
N GLU A 274 11.55 0.76 -24.80
CA GLU A 274 12.08 1.47 -25.98
C GLU A 274 11.88 2.96 -25.79
N VAL A 275 12.95 3.70 -25.99
CA VAL A 275 12.99 5.15 -25.75
C VAL A 275 13.51 5.84 -27.00
N GLU A 276 12.82 6.86 -27.47
CA GLU A 276 13.26 7.70 -28.57
C GLU A 276 13.19 9.17 -28.16
N SER A 277 14.33 9.87 -28.22
CA SER A 277 14.40 11.32 -27.96
C SER A 277 15.49 11.94 -28.83
N ALA A 278 15.16 13.01 -29.52
CA ALA A 278 16.10 13.77 -30.32
C ALA A 278 17.15 14.52 -29.48
N LYS A 279 16.82 14.83 -28.22
CA LYS A 279 17.69 15.61 -27.31
C LYS A 279 18.27 14.80 -26.15
N GLY A 280 17.70 13.63 -25.88
CA GLY A 280 18.02 12.86 -24.69
C GLY A 280 17.50 13.53 -23.41
N GLY A 281 18.07 13.20 -22.25
CA GLY A 281 17.72 13.85 -21.01
C GLY A 281 17.54 12.89 -19.83
N VAL A 282 16.93 13.38 -18.77
CA VAL A 282 16.63 12.57 -17.60
C VAL A 282 15.29 11.87 -17.81
N LEU A 283 15.36 10.55 -17.89
CA LEU A 283 14.19 9.67 -17.98
C LEU A 283 13.79 9.25 -16.57
N VAL A 284 12.58 9.64 -16.16
CA VAL A 284 11.96 9.30 -14.87
C VAL A 284 11.03 8.11 -15.05
N PHE A 285 11.08 7.14 -14.15
CA PHE A 285 10.20 5.97 -14.13
C PHE A 285 9.19 6.08 -13.01
N SER A 286 7.95 5.71 -13.27
CA SER A 286 6.88 5.63 -12.24
C SER A 286 7.12 4.51 -11.22
N GLU A 287 8.36 4.14 -10.99
CA GLU A 287 8.77 3.04 -10.12
C GLU A 287 9.54 3.55 -8.91
N ASN A 288 9.22 2.99 -7.73
CA ASN A 288 9.91 3.38 -6.51
C ASN A 288 11.42 3.07 -6.61
N TYR A 289 12.24 4.03 -6.20
CA TYR A 289 13.66 3.81 -6.02
C TYR A 289 13.90 2.84 -4.86
N TYR A 290 14.57 1.75 -5.16
CA TYR A 290 15.07 0.80 -4.18
C TYR A 290 16.52 0.45 -4.53
N PRO A 291 17.43 0.33 -3.53
CA PRO A 291 18.80 -0.11 -3.79
C PRO A 291 18.85 -1.41 -4.57
N GLU A 292 19.95 -1.63 -5.32
CA GLU A 292 20.22 -2.84 -6.10
C GLU A 292 19.39 -2.99 -7.39
N TRP A 293 18.51 -2.05 -7.74
CA TRP A 293 18.05 -1.93 -9.10
C TRP A 293 19.17 -1.33 -9.97
N THR A 294 19.52 -2.02 -11.03
CA THR A 294 20.48 -1.59 -12.04
C THR A 294 19.78 -1.20 -13.34
N ALA A 295 20.43 -0.40 -14.16
CA ALA A 295 19.91 0.00 -15.46
C ALA A 295 20.98 -0.22 -16.55
N THR A 296 20.54 -0.64 -17.71
CA THR A 296 21.38 -0.64 -18.92
C THR A 296 20.70 0.13 -20.04
N VAL A 297 21.49 0.85 -20.84
CA VAL A 297 21.08 1.49 -22.08
C VAL A 297 21.88 0.84 -23.20
N ASP A 298 21.19 0.18 -24.13
CA ASP A 298 21.80 -0.61 -25.22
C ASP A 298 22.84 -1.63 -24.71
N GLY A 299 22.52 -2.28 -23.59
CA GLY A 299 23.38 -3.27 -22.94
C GLY A 299 24.56 -2.71 -22.14
N LYS A 300 24.73 -1.38 -22.08
CA LYS A 300 25.75 -0.72 -21.26
C LYS A 300 25.16 -0.25 -19.94
N GLU A 301 25.80 -0.62 -18.83
CA GLU A 301 25.37 -0.21 -17.51
C GLU A 301 25.42 1.32 -17.34
N VAL A 302 24.36 1.88 -16.77
CA VAL A 302 24.23 3.29 -16.42
C VAL A 302 23.78 3.43 -14.96
N PRO A 303 24.26 4.45 -14.25
CA PRO A 303 23.89 4.64 -12.86
C PRO A 303 22.40 5.06 -12.73
N VAL A 304 21.75 4.56 -11.68
CA VAL A 304 20.36 4.88 -11.33
C VAL A 304 20.32 5.94 -10.23
N GLY A 305 19.67 7.07 -10.49
CA GLY A 305 19.41 8.12 -9.52
C GLY A 305 18.01 8.02 -8.92
N ARG A 306 17.78 8.77 -7.83
CA ARG A 306 16.45 8.97 -7.25
C ARG A 306 16.01 10.40 -7.48
N VAL A 307 14.77 10.56 -7.92
CA VAL A 307 14.09 11.84 -8.12
C VAL A 307 12.71 11.84 -7.46
N ASN A 308 12.13 13.01 -7.30
CA ASN A 308 10.78 13.22 -6.77
C ASN A 308 10.54 12.43 -5.48
N TYR A 309 11.57 12.36 -4.63
CA TYR A 309 11.59 11.74 -3.32
C TYR A 309 11.58 10.21 -3.31
N ILE A 310 10.89 9.57 -4.27
CA ILE A 310 10.66 8.11 -4.28
C ILE A 310 10.92 7.42 -5.62
N LEU A 311 11.07 8.14 -6.74
CA LEU A 311 11.13 7.53 -8.08
C LEU A 311 12.55 7.29 -8.56
N ARG A 312 12.70 6.33 -9.49
CA ARG A 312 13.96 6.06 -10.20
C ARG A 312 14.10 6.98 -11.41
N ALA A 313 15.35 7.33 -11.75
CA ALA A 313 15.67 8.04 -12.97
C ALA A 313 17.06 7.67 -13.47
N ILE A 314 17.27 7.79 -14.78
CA ILE A 314 18.56 7.63 -15.44
C ILE A 314 18.78 8.76 -16.43
N GLN A 315 20.06 9.00 -16.81
CA GLN A 315 20.42 9.85 -17.94
C GLN A 315 20.43 9.04 -19.22
N VAL A 316 19.74 9.51 -20.27
CA VAL A 316 19.70 8.90 -21.60
C VAL A 316 20.24 9.89 -22.62
N LYS A 317 21.08 9.41 -23.57
CA LYS A 317 21.61 10.23 -24.67
C LYS A 317 20.56 10.45 -25.77
N PRO A 318 20.76 11.44 -26.66
CA PRO A 318 19.94 11.56 -27.86
C PRO A 318 19.95 10.31 -28.73
N GLY A 319 18.79 9.93 -29.27
CA GLY A 319 18.66 8.77 -30.17
C GLY A 319 17.54 7.82 -29.77
N LYS A 320 17.57 6.64 -30.41
CA LYS A 320 16.72 5.50 -30.06
C LYS A 320 17.53 4.53 -29.20
N HIS A 321 16.97 4.14 -28.08
CA HIS A 321 17.66 3.30 -27.12
C HIS A 321 16.72 2.25 -26.53
N GLN A 322 17.30 1.08 -26.22
CA GLN A 322 16.65 0.09 -25.37
C GLN A 322 17.15 0.29 -23.94
N VAL A 323 16.23 0.51 -23.02
CA VAL A 323 16.53 0.63 -21.59
C VAL A 323 16.00 -0.60 -20.88
N VAL A 324 16.86 -1.24 -20.08
CA VAL A 324 16.48 -2.38 -19.25
C VAL A 324 16.81 -2.07 -17.80
N LEU A 325 15.79 -2.14 -16.94
CA LEU A 325 15.96 -2.10 -15.49
C LEU A 325 15.93 -3.53 -14.96
N SER A 326 16.89 -3.90 -14.12
CA SER A 326 16.98 -5.25 -13.54
C SER A 326 17.20 -5.18 -12.04
N PHE A 327 16.57 -6.10 -11.33
CA PHE A 327 16.72 -6.25 -9.89
C PHE A 327 17.33 -7.61 -9.56
N PHE A 328 18.54 -7.59 -9.07
CA PHE A 328 19.23 -8.80 -8.62
C PHE A 328 20.04 -8.46 -7.36
N PRO A 329 19.41 -8.62 -6.18
CA PRO A 329 20.04 -8.22 -4.92
C PRO A 329 21.19 -9.19 -4.57
N LYS A 330 22.36 -8.64 -4.25
CA LYS A 330 23.55 -9.40 -3.86
C LYS A 330 23.36 -10.24 -2.59
N SER A 331 22.32 -9.96 -1.82
CA SER A 331 21.99 -10.70 -0.60
C SER A 331 21.31 -12.04 -0.85
N VAL A 332 21.03 -12.38 -2.10
CA VAL A 332 20.37 -13.64 -2.50
C VAL A 332 21.38 -14.64 -3.11
N ASP A 333 22.64 -14.23 -3.29
CA ASP A 333 23.76 -15.07 -3.75
C ASP A 333 24.35 -15.95 -2.65
#